data_9034ebb11ea703ed4f6f07a159594fd5
#
_entry.id   9034ebb11ea703ed4f6f07a159594fd5
#
_cell.length_a   1.000
_cell.length_b   1.000
_cell.length_c   1.000
_cell.angle_alpha   90.00
_cell.angle_beta   90.00
_cell.angle_gamma   90.00
#
_symmetry.space_group_name_H-M   'P 1'
#
loop_
_entity.id
_entity.type
_entity.pdbx_description
1 polymer ?
#
loop_
_entity_poly.entity_id
_entity_poly.type
_entity_poly.pdbx_seq_one_letter_code
_entity_poly.pdbx_strand_id
1 'polypeptide(L)'
;MEVEKIGSQNNFIRLIDQYQNLIFSICLKLTGDYFAAEDLTQETFLSAFKYIDSFDGQSEKAWICRIASNKAIKDFFTKSPHKI
;
A
#
# COMPACT_ATOMS: atom_id res chain seq x y z
N MET A 1 3.45 15.19 22.69
CA MET A 1 2.38 14.98 21.80
C MET A 1 2.71 15.27 20.39
N GLU A 2 3.03 16.48 20.10
CA GLU A 2 3.36 16.85 18.75
C GLU A 2 4.61 16.16 18.27
N VAL A 3 5.51 15.92 19.18
CA VAL A 3 6.74 15.22 18.86
C VAL A 3 6.45 13.81 18.36
N GLU A 4 5.51 13.15 19.03
CA GLU A 4 5.12 11.82 18.59
C GLU A 4 4.49 11.84 17.23
N LYS A 5 3.65 12.83 17.00
CA LYS A 5 2.98 12.94 15.73
C LYS A 5 3.97 13.17 14.61
N ILE A 6 4.92 14.04 14.85
CA ILE A 6 5.96 14.31 13.87
C ILE A 6 6.78 13.07 13.61
N GLY A 7 7.08 12.32 14.66
CA GLY A 7 7.82 11.09 14.52
C GLY A 7 7.07 10.07 13.67
N SER A 8 5.77 9.98 13.88
CA SER A 8 4.96 9.06 13.09
C SER A 8 4.94 9.46 11.63
N GLN A 9 4.83 10.73 11.37
CA GLN A 9 4.84 11.21 10.00
C GLN A 9 6.16 10.94 9.32
N ASN A 10 7.25 11.14 10.03
CA ASN A 10 8.57 10.87 9.49
C ASN A 10 8.74 9.39 9.20
N ASN A 11 8.24 8.54 10.07
CA ASN A 11 8.29 7.11 9.85
C ASN A 11 7.48 6.72 8.64
N PHE A 12 6.35 7.36 8.43
CA PHE A 12 5.53 7.06 7.30
C PHE A 12 6.19 7.48 5.99
N ILE A 13 6.82 8.65 5.98
CA ILE A 13 7.53 9.11 4.80
C ILE A 13 8.66 8.15 4.46
N ARG A 14 9.40 7.69 5.47
CA ARG A 14 10.45 6.71 5.27
C ARG A 14 9.89 5.41 4.70
N LEU A 15 8.72 5.02 5.16
CA LEU A 15 8.07 3.81 4.69
C LEU A 15 7.74 3.92 3.21
N ILE A 16 7.19 5.05 2.80
CA ILE A 16 6.89 5.27 1.40
C ILE A 16 8.16 5.19 0.57
N ASP A 17 9.15 5.94 1.00
CA ASP A 17 10.40 6.03 0.25
C ASP A 17 11.05 4.65 0.11
N GLN A 18 11.00 3.88 1.15
CA GLN A 18 11.65 2.58 1.19
C GLN A 18 10.91 1.55 0.36
N TYR A 19 9.59 1.56 0.38
CA TYR A 19 8.80 0.48 -0.22
C TYR A 19 8.02 0.88 -1.45
N GLN A 20 8.13 2.11 -1.89
CA GLN A 20 7.33 2.60 -3.01
C GLN A 20 7.52 1.75 -4.26
N ASN A 21 8.75 1.48 -4.63
CA ASN A 21 9.02 0.71 -5.84
C ASN A 21 8.55 -0.73 -5.71
N LEU A 22 8.73 -1.30 -4.54
CA LEU A 22 8.29 -2.66 -4.30
C LEU A 22 6.78 -2.76 -4.44
N ILE A 23 6.05 -1.85 -3.81
CA ILE A 23 4.61 -1.87 -3.86
C ILE A 23 4.10 -1.65 -5.27
N PHE A 24 4.70 -0.73 -5.99
CA PHE A 24 4.32 -0.49 -7.37
C PHE A 24 4.53 -1.76 -8.21
N SER A 25 5.65 -2.44 -8.00
CA SER A 25 5.94 -3.67 -8.75
C SER A 25 4.90 -4.74 -8.47
N ILE A 26 4.50 -4.87 -7.21
CA ILE A 26 3.48 -5.86 -6.85
C ILE A 26 2.17 -5.52 -7.54
N CYS A 27 1.76 -4.27 -7.46
CA CYS A 27 0.50 -3.86 -8.07
C CYS A 27 0.53 -4.02 -9.58
N LEU A 28 1.65 -3.68 -10.19
CA LEU A 28 1.77 -3.81 -11.64
C LEU A 28 1.72 -5.27 -12.07
N LYS A 29 2.36 -6.13 -11.29
CA LYS A 29 2.36 -7.55 -11.60
C LYS A 29 0.95 -8.13 -11.51
N LEU A 30 0.19 -7.69 -10.53
CA LEU A 30 -1.15 -8.22 -10.33
C LEU A 30 -2.18 -7.62 -11.27
N THR A 31 -2.02 -6.38 -11.68
CA THR A 31 -3.01 -5.73 -12.54
C THR A 31 -2.62 -5.75 -14.00
N GLY A 32 -1.33 -5.73 -14.30
CA GLY A 32 -0.88 -5.64 -15.67
C GLY A 32 -1.15 -4.29 -16.31
N ASP A 33 -1.47 -3.28 -15.52
CA ASP A 33 -1.87 -1.97 -16.01
C ASP A 33 -1.12 -0.91 -15.22
N TYR A 34 -0.34 -0.10 -15.93
CA TYR A 34 0.50 0.90 -15.30
C TYR A 34 -0.31 1.90 -14.47
N PHE A 35 -1.42 2.37 -15.03
CA PHE A 35 -2.23 3.36 -14.35
C PHE A 35 -2.93 2.76 -13.12
N ALA A 36 -3.40 1.54 -13.26
CA ALA A 36 -4.01 0.86 -12.12
C ALA A 36 -2.98 0.63 -11.03
N ALA A 37 -1.77 0.25 -11.40
CA ALA A 37 -0.71 0.01 -10.43
C ALA A 37 -0.36 1.27 -9.68
N GLU A 38 -0.31 2.40 -10.38
CA GLU A 38 0.01 3.67 -9.76
C GLU A 38 -1.06 4.06 -8.77
N ASP A 39 -2.30 3.92 -9.17
CA ASP A 39 -3.43 4.24 -8.31
C ASP A 39 -3.46 3.36 -7.07
N LEU A 40 -3.24 2.07 -7.26
CA LEU A 40 -3.25 1.13 -6.14
C LEU A 40 -2.08 1.36 -5.21
N THR A 41 -0.95 1.79 -5.74
CA THR A 41 0.19 2.12 -4.90
C THR A 41 -0.15 3.27 -3.97
N GLN A 42 -0.78 4.30 -4.50
CA GLN A 42 -1.21 5.42 -3.68
C GLN A 42 -2.21 5.00 -2.63
N GLU A 43 -3.19 4.20 -3.03
CA GLU A 43 -4.21 3.72 -2.09
C GLU A 43 -3.59 2.85 -1.00
N THR A 44 -2.59 2.07 -1.36
CA THR A 44 -1.90 1.24 -0.39
C THR A 44 -1.28 2.08 0.71
N PHE A 45 -0.60 3.15 0.32
CA PHE A 45 0.05 4.00 1.31
C PHE A 45 -0.95 4.84 2.09
N LEU A 46 -2.07 5.21 1.49
CA LEU A 46 -3.13 5.87 2.23
C LEU A 46 -3.70 4.94 3.30
N SER A 47 -3.91 3.68 2.96
CA SER A 47 -4.38 2.71 3.94
C SER A 47 -3.33 2.46 5.00
N ALA A 48 -2.07 2.41 4.60
CA ALA A 48 -0.99 2.21 5.56
C ALA A 48 -0.96 3.36 6.56
N PHE A 49 -1.15 4.58 6.09
CA PHE A 49 -1.17 5.72 6.98
C PHE A 49 -2.34 5.64 7.95
N LYS A 50 -3.49 5.25 7.43
CA LYS A 50 -4.69 5.15 8.25
C LYS A 50 -4.53 4.13 9.37
N TYR A 51 -3.86 3.03 9.10
CA TYR A 51 -3.73 1.94 10.05
C TYR A 51 -2.36 1.82 10.68
N ILE A 52 -1.54 2.85 10.54
CA ILE A 52 -0.16 2.78 11.05
C ILE A 52 -0.12 2.56 12.55
N ASP A 53 -1.09 3.08 13.26
CA ASP A 53 -1.13 2.92 14.70
C ASP A 53 -1.50 1.51 15.12
N SER A 54 -2.09 0.75 14.22
CA SER A 54 -2.45 -0.64 14.50
C SER A 54 -1.32 -1.60 14.18
N PHE A 55 -0.28 -1.11 13.53
CA PHE A 55 0.85 -1.93 13.16
C PHE A 55 1.59 -2.36 14.41
N ASP A 56 1.81 -3.65 14.55
CA ASP A 56 2.42 -4.19 15.75
C ASP A 56 3.94 -4.19 15.73
N GLY A 57 4.54 -3.68 14.67
CA GLY A 57 5.97 -3.53 14.59
C GLY A 57 6.75 -4.75 14.18
N GLN A 58 6.09 -5.80 13.77
CA GLN A 58 6.80 -7.02 13.47
C GLN A 58 7.53 -6.99 12.13
N SER A 59 6.82 -6.75 11.05
CA SER A 59 7.45 -6.72 9.74
C SER A 59 6.74 -5.71 8.86
N GLU A 60 7.39 -4.58 8.68
CA GLU A 60 6.84 -3.52 7.84
C GLU A 60 6.62 -4.01 6.43
N LYS A 61 7.60 -4.74 5.91
CA LYS A 61 7.54 -5.19 4.53
C LYS A 61 6.35 -6.13 4.32
N ALA A 62 6.20 -7.11 5.18
CA ALA A 62 5.09 -8.04 5.05
C ALA A 62 3.75 -7.34 5.23
N TRP A 63 3.69 -6.42 6.16
CA TRP A 63 2.47 -5.70 6.46
C TRP A 63 2.01 -4.87 5.27
N ILE A 64 2.92 -4.07 4.70
CA ILE A 64 2.52 -3.20 3.61
C ILE A 64 2.29 -3.98 2.32
N CYS A 65 3.03 -5.05 2.12
CA CYS A 65 2.81 -5.89 0.95
C CYS A 65 1.45 -6.58 1.01
N ARG A 66 1.01 -6.95 2.21
CA ARG A 66 -0.31 -7.55 2.36
C ARG A 66 -1.40 -6.55 1.99
N ILE A 67 -1.24 -5.30 2.43
CA ILE A 67 -2.20 -4.27 2.08
C ILE A 67 -2.28 -4.11 0.56
N ALA A 68 -1.13 -4.04 -0.09
CA ALA A 68 -1.08 -3.87 -1.53
C ALA A 68 -1.72 -5.04 -2.25
N SER A 69 -1.39 -6.25 -1.84
CA SER A 69 -1.92 -7.44 -2.48
C SER A 69 -3.43 -7.51 -2.35
N ASN A 70 -3.93 -7.22 -1.16
CA ASN A 70 -5.37 -7.26 -0.92
C ASN A 70 -6.10 -6.25 -1.80
N LYS A 71 -5.53 -5.06 -1.93
CA LYS A 71 -6.18 -4.05 -2.76
C LYS A 71 -6.13 -4.42 -4.23
N ALA A 72 -5.03 -4.94 -4.70
CA ALA A 72 -4.89 -5.32 -6.09
C ALA A 72 -5.82 -6.47 -6.44
N ILE A 73 -5.93 -7.45 -5.56
CA ILE A 73 -6.81 -8.59 -5.79
C ILE A 73 -8.25 -8.12 -5.80
N LYS A 74 -8.62 -7.27 -4.87
CA LYS A 74 -9.97 -6.76 -4.81
C LYS A 74 -10.32 -5.96 -6.06
N ASP A 75 -9.38 -5.14 -6.52
CA ASP A 75 -9.57 -4.35 -7.72
C ASP A 75 -9.79 -5.26 -8.92
N PHE A 76 -8.99 -6.31 -9.01
CA PHE A 76 -9.09 -7.26 -10.10
C PHE A 76 -10.47 -7.91 -10.14
N PHE A 77 -10.94 -8.38 -9.01
CA PHE A 77 -12.23 -9.03 -8.94
C PHE A 77 -13.38 -8.07 -9.17
N THR A 78 -13.19 -6.82 -8.83
CA THR A 78 -14.23 -5.83 -9.02
C THR A 78 -14.39 -5.47 -10.48
N LYS A 79 -13.29 -5.37 -11.19
CA LYS A 79 -13.33 -4.91 -12.58
C LYS A 79 -13.49 -6.03 -13.58
N SER A 80 -12.97 -7.17 -13.25
CA SER A 80 -12.88 -8.26 -14.21
C SER A 80 -14.19 -8.95 -14.56
N PRO A 81 -14.94 -9.35 -13.56
CA PRO A 81 -16.06 -10.26 -13.80
C PRO A 81 -17.12 -9.72 -14.72
N HIS A 82 -17.36 -8.47 -14.68
CA HIS A 82 -18.45 -7.96 -15.49
C HIS A 82 -18.14 -7.95 -16.97
N LYS A 83 -16.97 -8.33 -17.29
CA LYS A 83 -16.61 -8.46 -18.68
C LYS A 83 -17.35 -9.55 -19.35
N ILE A 84 -17.80 -10.43 -18.61
CA ILE A 84 -18.56 -11.51 -19.18
C ILE A 84 -19.97 -11.07 -19.45
#